data_bf8642d1ff0bc08d8772371a53a360de
#
_entry.id   bf8642d1ff0bc08d8772371a53a360de
#
_cell.length_a   1.000
_cell.length_b   1.000
_cell.length_c   1.000
_cell.angle_alpha   90.00
_cell.angle_beta   90.00
_cell.angle_gamma   90.00
#
_symmetry.space_group_name_H-M   'P 1'
#
loop_
_entity.id
_entity.type
_entity.pdbx_description
1 polymer ?
#
loop_
_entity_poly.entity_id
_entity_poly.type
_entity_poly.pdbx_seq_one_letter_code
_entity_poly.pdbx_strand_id
1 'polypeptide(L)'
;MFDIGVNLTSSQFAKDRDDVVAHAFDAGVNGLLITGTNLRESQQAQKLARQYSSCWSTAGVHPHDSSQWQAATEEAIIELAAQPEVVAIGECGLDFNRNFSTPEEQERAFVAQLRIAAELNMPVFMHCRDAHERFMTLLEPWLDKLPGAVLHCFTGTREEMQACVARGIYIGITGWVCDERRGLELRELLPLIPAEKLLIETDAPYLLPRDLTPKPSSRRNEPAHLPHILQRIAHWRGEDAAWLAATTDANVKTLFGIAF
;
A
#
# COMPACT_ATOMS: atom_id res chain seq x y z
N MET A 1 -3.09 1.34 -15.45
CA MET A 1 -2.38 1.49 -14.16
C MET A 1 -3.25 1.05 -12.99
N PHE A 2 -2.64 0.58 -11.93
CA PHE A 2 -3.31 -0.02 -10.79
C PHE A 2 -2.89 0.72 -9.50
N ASP A 3 -3.87 1.10 -8.67
CA ASP A 3 -3.62 1.76 -7.38
C ASP A 3 -3.54 0.71 -6.28
N ILE A 4 -2.35 0.46 -5.73
CA ILE A 4 -2.18 -0.57 -4.71
C ILE A 4 -2.57 -0.12 -3.30
N GLY A 5 -2.91 1.13 -3.09
CA GLY A 5 -3.25 1.62 -1.76
C GLY A 5 -4.29 2.71 -1.79
N VAL A 6 -5.55 2.34 -1.58
CA VAL A 6 -6.64 3.29 -1.42
C VAL A 6 -7.46 2.93 -0.18
N ASN A 7 -7.66 3.92 0.68
CA ASN A 7 -8.45 3.76 1.91
C ASN A 7 -9.92 4.05 1.61
N LEU A 8 -10.52 3.23 0.76
CA LEU A 8 -11.88 3.44 0.26
C LEU A 8 -12.95 3.31 1.37
N THR A 9 -12.59 2.67 2.47
CA THR A 9 -13.46 2.56 3.66
C THR A 9 -13.54 3.86 4.46
N SER A 10 -12.69 4.85 4.17
CA SER A 10 -12.66 6.12 4.89
C SER A 10 -14.03 6.80 4.87
N SER A 11 -14.42 7.37 6.00
CA SER A 11 -15.64 8.17 6.11
C SER A 11 -15.64 9.39 5.17
N GLN A 12 -14.48 9.84 4.72
CA GLN A 12 -14.36 10.92 3.75
C GLN A 12 -14.98 10.56 2.40
N PHE A 13 -15.14 9.28 2.08
CA PHE A 13 -15.78 8.81 0.86
C PHE A 13 -17.22 8.36 1.06
N ALA A 14 -17.75 8.44 2.27
CA ALA A 14 -19.05 7.85 2.61
C ALA A 14 -20.21 8.36 1.74
N LYS A 15 -20.17 9.63 1.31
CA LYS A 15 -21.26 10.25 0.56
C LYS A 15 -21.21 10.01 -0.95
N ASP A 16 -20.02 9.75 -1.51
CA ASP A 16 -19.80 9.69 -2.95
C ASP A 16 -18.87 8.56 -3.40
N ARG A 17 -18.83 7.47 -2.62
CA ARG A 17 -17.90 6.36 -2.87
C ARG A 17 -18.05 5.76 -4.27
N ASP A 18 -19.27 5.58 -4.74
CA ASP A 18 -19.52 5.05 -6.09
C ASP A 18 -18.93 5.98 -7.17
N ASP A 19 -19.11 7.29 -6.99
CA ASP A 19 -18.56 8.29 -7.92
C ASP A 19 -17.03 8.30 -7.89
N VAL A 20 -16.44 8.15 -6.73
CA VAL A 20 -14.98 8.11 -6.57
C VAL A 20 -14.39 6.92 -7.34
N VAL A 21 -15.02 5.76 -7.24
CA VAL A 21 -14.59 4.56 -7.97
C VAL A 21 -14.78 4.74 -9.48
N ALA A 22 -15.93 5.26 -9.90
CA ALA A 22 -16.23 5.51 -11.31
C ALA A 22 -15.23 6.52 -11.93
N HIS A 23 -14.93 7.59 -11.22
CA HIS A 23 -13.96 8.60 -11.67
C HIS A 23 -12.56 7.98 -11.87
N ALA A 24 -12.15 7.07 -10.98
CA ALA A 24 -10.86 6.39 -11.11
C ALA A 24 -10.79 5.58 -12.42
N PHE A 25 -11.81 4.78 -12.69
CA PHE A 25 -11.84 3.97 -13.92
C PHE A 25 -11.95 4.85 -15.17
N ASP A 26 -12.73 5.91 -15.12
CA ASP A 26 -12.84 6.89 -16.22
C ASP A 26 -11.49 7.58 -16.50
N ALA A 27 -10.68 7.76 -15.47
CA ALA A 27 -9.34 8.36 -15.59
C ALA A 27 -8.28 7.37 -16.14
N GLY A 28 -8.62 6.11 -16.32
CA GLY A 28 -7.71 5.09 -16.85
C GLY A 28 -7.07 4.19 -15.79
N VAL A 29 -7.56 4.22 -14.56
CA VAL A 29 -7.14 3.28 -13.51
C VAL A 29 -7.81 1.94 -13.79
N ASN A 30 -7.02 0.85 -13.78
CA ASN A 30 -7.49 -0.49 -14.16
C ASN A 30 -7.95 -1.33 -12.97
N GLY A 31 -7.56 -0.94 -11.77
CA GLY A 31 -7.93 -1.67 -10.57
C GLY A 31 -7.48 -0.98 -9.31
N LEU A 32 -8.09 -1.38 -8.20
CA LEU A 32 -7.83 -0.81 -6.87
C LEU A 32 -7.58 -1.92 -5.87
N LEU A 33 -6.57 -1.71 -5.02
CA LEU A 33 -6.38 -2.51 -3.81
C LEU A 33 -6.83 -1.69 -2.61
N ILE A 34 -7.93 -2.11 -1.98
CA ILE A 34 -8.55 -1.41 -0.86
C ILE A 34 -7.87 -1.86 0.43
N THR A 35 -7.33 -0.91 1.17
CA THR A 35 -6.53 -1.18 2.36
C THR A 35 -7.39 -1.51 3.57
N GLY A 36 -7.06 -2.60 4.27
CA GLY A 36 -7.60 -2.94 5.58
C GLY A 36 -6.61 -2.54 6.67
N THR A 37 -7.04 -1.71 7.63
CA THR A 37 -6.17 -1.15 8.67
C THR A 37 -6.44 -1.70 10.07
N ASN A 38 -7.57 -2.35 10.27
CA ASN A 38 -7.94 -3.11 11.44
C ASN A 38 -8.98 -4.13 11.04
N LEU A 39 -9.47 -4.93 11.97
CA LEU A 39 -10.44 -5.98 11.63
C LEU A 39 -11.71 -5.41 10.99
N ARG A 40 -12.28 -4.36 11.58
CA ARG A 40 -13.51 -3.73 11.07
C ARG A 40 -13.31 -3.17 9.66
N GLU A 41 -12.23 -2.42 9.46
CA GLU A 41 -11.91 -1.82 8.16
C GLU A 41 -11.55 -2.90 7.14
N SER A 42 -10.90 -3.99 7.56
CA SER A 42 -10.58 -5.11 6.67
C SER A 42 -11.86 -5.82 6.21
N GLN A 43 -12.82 -6.01 7.08
CA GLN A 43 -14.12 -6.59 6.73
C GLN A 43 -14.89 -5.71 5.75
N GLN A 44 -14.88 -4.39 5.98
CA GLN A 44 -15.53 -3.44 5.08
C GLN A 44 -14.79 -3.36 3.73
N ALA A 45 -13.47 -3.38 3.73
CA ALA A 45 -12.67 -3.37 2.51
C ALA A 45 -13.00 -4.59 1.61
N GLN A 46 -13.14 -5.76 2.20
CA GLN A 46 -13.50 -6.97 1.47
C GLN A 46 -14.91 -6.85 0.86
N LYS A 47 -15.86 -6.30 1.59
CA LYS A 47 -17.22 -6.08 1.08
C LYS A 47 -17.23 -5.12 -0.09
N LEU A 48 -16.48 -4.03 0.00
CA LEU A 48 -16.35 -3.05 -1.09
C LEU A 48 -15.65 -3.67 -2.30
N ALA A 49 -14.60 -4.46 -2.09
CA ALA A 49 -13.91 -5.15 -3.17
C ALA A 49 -14.84 -6.11 -3.92
N ARG A 50 -15.75 -6.77 -3.21
CA ARG A 50 -16.78 -7.64 -3.81
C ARG A 50 -17.83 -6.85 -4.57
N GLN A 51 -18.16 -5.65 -4.09
CA GLN A 51 -19.16 -4.79 -4.70
C GLN A 51 -18.74 -4.20 -6.04
N TYR A 52 -17.47 -3.81 -6.15
CA TYR A 52 -16.92 -3.17 -7.35
C TYR A 52 -16.09 -4.17 -8.16
N SER A 53 -16.24 -4.15 -9.49
CA SER A 53 -15.37 -4.93 -10.35
C SER A 53 -13.95 -4.37 -10.35
N SER A 54 -12.95 -5.22 -10.59
CA SER A 54 -11.52 -4.85 -10.61
C SER A 54 -11.03 -4.22 -9.32
N CYS A 55 -11.61 -4.65 -8.20
CA CYS A 55 -11.19 -4.24 -6.85
C CYS A 55 -10.85 -5.46 -6.02
N TRP A 56 -9.80 -5.34 -5.25
CA TRP A 56 -9.33 -6.34 -4.28
C TRP A 56 -9.06 -5.65 -2.95
N SER A 57 -8.76 -6.42 -1.92
CA SER A 57 -8.55 -5.86 -0.59
C SER A 57 -7.42 -6.56 0.16
N THR A 58 -6.96 -5.91 1.22
CA THR A 58 -6.04 -6.48 2.20
C THR A 58 -6.77 -6.72 3.52
N ALA A 59 -6.24 -7.64 4.32
CA ALA A 59 -6.76 -7.92 5.65
C ALA A 59 -5.61 -7.86 6.65
N GLY A 60 -5.71 -6.95 7.61
CA GLY A 60 -4.64 -6.78 8.59
C GLY A 60 -4.94 -5.71 9.62
N VAL A 61 -3.93 -5.45 10.46
CA VAL A 61 -3.99 -4.47 11.54
C VAL A 61 -2.77 -3.57 11.46
N HIS A 62 -3.03 -2.29 11.21
CA HIS A 62 -2.05 -1.23 11.12
C HIS A 62 -1.33 -1.02 12.47
N PRO A 63 -0.06 -0.59 12.47
CA PRO A 63 0.66 -0.29 13.71
C PRO A 63 -0.11 0.55 14.72
N HIS A 64 -0.86 1.55 14.25
CA HIS A 64 -1.65 2.41 15.15
C HIS A 64 -2.73 1.65 15.92
N ASP A 65 -3.24 0.55 15.37
CA ASP A 65 -4.33 -0.23 15.95
C ASP A 65 -3.85 -1.55 16.58
N SER A 66 -2.54 -1.73 16.71
CA SER A 66 -1.95 -2.99 17.17
C SER A 66 -2.33 -3.38 18.61
N SER A 67 -2.73 -2.39 19.44
CA SER A 67 -3.24 -2.67 20.80
C SER A 67 -4.50 -3.52 20.79
N GLN A 68 -5.23 -3.55 19.66
CA GLN A 68 -6.45 -4.35 19.50
C GLN A 68 -6.17 -5.82 19.16
N TRP A 69 -4.91 -6.17 18.85
CA TRP A 69 -4.56 -7.52 18.42
C TRP A 69 -4.70 -8.51 19.56
N GLN A 70 -5.50 -9.56 19.32
CA GLN A 70 -5.72 -10.67 20.25
C GLN A 70 -6.05 -11.94 19.46
N ALA A 71 -6.20 -13.06 20.14
CA ALA A 71 -6.47 -14.35 19.50
C ALA A 71 -7.73 -14.32 18.59
N ALA A 72 -8.78 -13.65 19.03
CA ALA A 72 -10.01 -13.52 18.23
C ALA A 72 -9.77 -12.68 16.96
N THR A 73 -8.91 -11.65 17.03
CA THR A 73 -8.53 -10.85 15.85
C THR A 73 -7.80 -11.73 14.85
N GLU A 74 -6.84 -12.51 15.29
CA GLU A 74 -6.09 -13.43 14.45
C GLU A 74 -7.00 -14.40 13.69
N GLU A 75 -7.92 -15.06 14.40
CA GLU A 75 -8.88 -15.99 13.80
C GLU A 75 -9.73 -15.30 12.75
N ALA A 76 -10.21 -14.09 13.04
CA ALA A 76 -11.07 -13.32 12.14
C ALA A 76 -10.30 -12.87 10.88
N ILE A 77 -9.04 -12.47 11.00
CA ILE A 77 -8.19 -12.12 9.87
C ILE A 77 -7.94 -13.35 8.98
N ILE A 78 -7.66 -14.51 9.55
CA ILE A 78 -7.46 -15.75 8.81
C ILE A 78 -8.73 -16.11 8.04
N GLU A 79 -9.89 -16.03 8.68
CA GLU A 79 -11.19 -16.30 8.04
C GLU A 79 -11.44 -15.33 6.88
N LEU A 80 -11.19 -14.04 7.09
CA LEU A 80 -11.36 -13.01 6.08
C LEU A 80 -10.42 -13.23 4.89
N ALA A 81 -9.18 -13.62 5.15
CA ALA A 81 -8.17 -13.88 4.12
C ALA A 81 -8.53 -15.04 3.20
N ALA A 82 -9.49 -15.90 3.57
CA ALA A 82 -10.00 -16.96 2.71
C ALA A 82 -10.93 -16.44 1.62
N GLN A 83 -11.42 -15.21 1.71
CA GLN A 83 -12.27 -14.60 0.68
C GLN A 83 -11.46 -14.29 -0.57
N PRO A 84 -12.02 -14.53 -1.77
CA PRO A 84 -11.24 -14.37 -3.03
C PRO A 84 -10.79 -12.94 -3.30
N GLU A 85 -11.47 -11.94 -2.76
CA GLU A 85 -11.10 -10.54 -2.92
C GLU A 85 -9.86 -10.16 -2.11
N VAL A 86 -9.54 -10.90 -1.06
CA VAL A 86 -8.40 -10.62 -0.18
C VAL A 86 -7.15 -11.23 -0.76
N VAL A 87 -6.18 -10.39 -1.13
CA VAL A 87 -4.98 -10.82 -1.87
C VAL A 87 -3.68 -10.57 -1.13
N ALA A 88 -3.74 -9.95 0.05
CA ALA A 88 -2.55 -9.69 0.87
C ALA A 88 -2.93 -9.57 2.35
N ILE A 89 -2.00 -9.91 3.20
CA ILE A 89 -2.08 -9.64 4.64
C ILE A 89 -1.46 -8.27 4.89
N GLY A 90 -2.20 -7.41 5.54
CA GLY A 90 -1.81 -6.04 5.86
C GLY A 90 -3.04 -5.08 5.75
N GLU A 91 -2.87 -3.85 6.04
CA GLU A 91 -1.62 -3.12 6.31
C GLU A 91 -1.06 -3.49 7.67
N CYS A 92 0.18 -3.91 7.73
CA CYS A 92 0.86 -4.28 8.97
C CYS A 92 2.28 -3.71 8.97
N GLY A 93 2.91 -3.65 10.11
CA GLY A 93 4.28 -3.15 10.20
C GLY A 93 4.56 -2.41 11.50
N LEU A 94 5.42 -1.40 11.41
CA LEU A 94 5.84 -0.60 12.56
C LEU A 94 5.77 0.90 12.23
N ASP A 95 5.35 1.68 13.21
CA ASP A 95 5.34 3.14 13.15
C ASP A 95 5.71 3.69 14.53
N PHE A 96 6.97 4.10 14.69
CA PHE A 96 7.47 4.63 15.95
C PHE A 96 7.44 6.17 15.99
N ASN A 97 6.80 6.79 14.99
CA ASN A 97 6.66 8.23 14.97
C ASN A 97 5.68 8.75 16.03
N ARG A 98 4.54 8.09 16.19
CA ARG A 98 3.49 8.51 17.13
C ARG A 98 3.21 7.53 18.26
N ASN A 99 3.50 6.26 18.09
CA ASN A 99 3.28 5.19 19.08
C ASN A 99 1.88 5.19 19.69
N PHE A 100 0.83 5.25 18.85
CA PHE A 100 -0.56 5.07 19.31
C PHE A 100 -0.78 3.72 19.98
N SER A 101 -0.04 2.70 19.50
CA SER A 101 0.16 1.44 20.22
C SER A 101 1.62 1.40 20.66
N THR A 102 1.93 0.68 21.73
CA THR A 102 3.33 0.57 22.20
C THR A 102 4.19 -0.17 21.18
N PRO A 103 5.51 0.04 21.16
CA PRO A 103 6.39 -0.75 20.28
C PRO A 103 6.22 -2.26 20.45
N GLU A 104 6.03 -2.75 21.68
CA GLU A 104 5.83 -4.17 21.96
C GLU A 104 4.53 -4.69 21.37
N GLU A 105 3.45 -3.91 21.47
CA GLU A 105 2.16 -4.25 20.85
C GLU A 105 2.28 -4.30 19.33
N GLN A 106 2.97 -3.32 18.73
CA GLN A 106 3.21 -3.26 17.29
C GLN A 106 4.02 -4.46 16.81
N GLU A 107 5.12 -4.78 17.49
CA GLU A 107 5.97 -5.92 17.12
C GLU A 107 5.22 -7.24 17.19
N ARG A 108 4.45 -7.44 18.26
CA ARG A 108 3.64 -8.65 18.43
C ARG A 108 2.63 -8.82 17.29
N ALA A 109 1.90 -7.77 16.97
CA ALA A 109 0.90 -7.80 15.91
C ALA A 109 1.55 -7.98 14.53
N PHE A 110 2.69 -7.34 14.28
CA PHE A 110 3.42 -7.47 13.02
C PHE A 110 3.91 -8.89 12.81
N VAL A 111 4.58 -9.47 13.78
CA VAL A 111 5.11 -10.85 13.70
C VAL A 111 3.97 -11.86 13.51
N ALA A 112 2.85 -11.68 14.22
CA ALA A 112 1.68 -12.55 14.05
C ALA A 112 1.14 -12.48 12.62
N GLN A 113 1.10 -11.30 12.01
CA GLN A 113 0.63 -11.15 10.64
C GLN A 113 1.61 -11.71 9.61
N LEU A 114 2.91 -11.60 9.84
CA LEU A 114 3.92 -12.25 9.01
C LEU A 114 3.76 -13.77 9.03
N ARG A 115 3.51 -14.33 10.21
CA ARG A 115 3.27 -15.77 10.37
C ARG A 115 2.01 -16.20 9.61
N ILE A 116 0.92 -15.46 9.74
CA ILE A 116 -0.34 -15.73 9.03
C ILE A 116 -0.10 -15.72 7.52
N ALA A 117 0.57 -14.70 7.00
CA ALA A 117 0.87 -14.59 5.58
C ALA A 117 1.69 -15.78 5.08
N ALA A 118 2.71 -16.19 5.83
CA ALA A 118 3.53 -17.36 5.49
C ALA A 118 2.70 -18.64 5.47
N GLU A 119 1.88 -18.87 6.50
CA GLU A 119 1.02 -20.05 6.59
C GLU A 119 -0.01 -20.10 5.46
N LEU A 120 -0.56 -18.96 5.07
CA LEU A 120 -1.57 -18.87 4.00
C LEU A 120 -0.96 -18.70 2.61
N ASN A 121 0.37 -18.62 2.50
CA ASN A 121 1.07 -18.35 1.25
C ASN A 121 0.55 -17.09 0.56
N MET A 122 0.44 -16.01 1.32
CA MET A 122 -0.03 -14.70 0.83
C MET A 122 1.06 -13.65 0.98
N PRO A 123 1.12 -12.66 0.07
CA PRO A 123 2.07 -11.57 0.22
C PRO A 123 1.67 -10.65 1.38
N VAL A 124 2.63 -9.89 1.88
CA VAL A 124 2.40 -8.90 2.94
C VAL A 124 2.46 -7.48 2.38
N PHE A 125 1.50 -6.67 2.82
CA PHE A 125 1.39 -5.25 2.51
C PHE A 125 1.78 -4.47 3.76
N MET A 126 2.93 -3.78 3.72
CA MET A 126 3.59 -3.30 4.93
C MET A 126 3.75 -1.79 4.99
N HIS A 127 3.79 -1.31 6.22
CA HIS A 127 4.03 0.07 6.60
C HIS A 127 5.26 0.13 7.52
N CYS A 128 6.14 1.10 7.27
CA CYS A 128 7.26 1.37 8.16
C CYS A 128 7.53 2.86 8.23
N ARG A 129 7.52 3.41 9.45
CA ARG A 129 7.89 4.80 9.69
C ARG A 129 8.71 4.93 10.96
N ASP A 130 9.90 5.52 10.84
CA ASP A 130 10.84 5.73 11.95
C ASP A 130 11.14 4.45 12.76
N ALA A 131 11.21 3.30 12.06
CA ALA A 131 11.37 1.99 12.68
C ALA A 131 12.12 0.99 11.78
N HIS A 132 12.88 1.47 10.78
CA HIS A 132 13.44 0.61 9.74
C HIS A 132 14.29 -0.54 10.28
N GLU A 133 15.19 -0.26 11.20
CA GLU A 133 16.10 -1.28 11.74
C GLU A 133 15.31 -2.43 12.39
N ARG A 134 14.38 -2.08 13.26
CA ARG A 134 13.55 -3.06 13.95
C ARG A 134 12.61 -3.80 13.00
N PHE A 135 12.04 -3.06 12.05
CA PHE A 135 11.20 -3.60 11.00
C PHE A 135 11.94 -4.68 10.20
N MET A 136 13.14 -4.41 9.75
CA MET A 136 13.93 -5.38 8.99
C MET A 136 14.34 -6.58 9.83
N THR A 137 14.70 -6.37 11.09
CA THR A 137 15.05 -7.47 12.02
C THR A 137 13.89 -8.45 12.17
N LEU A 138 12.66 -7.95 12.31
CA LEU A 138 11.48 -8.78 12.47
C LEU A 138 11.04 -9.45 11.18
N LEU A 139 11.20 -8.76 10.05
CA LEU A 139 10.76 -9.24 8.74
C LEU A 139 11.69 -10.32 8.17
N GLU A 140 12.99 -10.16 8.34
CA GLU A 140 14.00 -10.97 7.63
C GLU A 140 13.81 -12.49 7.77
N PRO A 141 13.49 -13.03 8.98
CA PRO A 141 13.29 -14.47 9.11
C PRO A 141 12.11 -15.04 8.31
N TRP A 142 11.21 -14.18 7.85
CA TRP A 142 9.99 -14.58 7.13
C TRP A 142 10.10 -14.43 5.62
N LEU A 143 11.06 -13.66 5.11
CA LEU A 143 11.13 -13.31 3.68
C LEU A 143 11.19 -14.54 2.77
N ASP A 144 11.92 -15.58 3.14
CA ASP A 144 12.01 -16.82 2.37
C ASP A 144 10.76 -17.70 2.47
N LYS A 145 9.85 -17.37 3.38
CA LYS A 145 8.59 -18.10 3.60
C LYS A 145 7.38 -17.39 3.00
N LEU A 146 7.59 -16.18 2.48
CA LEU A 146 6.52 -15.35 1.89
C LEU A 146 6.60 -15.41 0.36
N PRO A 147 5.46 -15.45 -0.35
CA PRO A 147 5.47 -15.38 -1.81
C PRO A 147 5.87 -14.00 -2.33
N GLY A 148 5.76 -12.96 -1.50
CA GLY A 148 6.14 -11.60 -1.84
C GLY A 148 5.86 -10.62 -0.72
N ALA A 149 6.42 -9.43 -0.84
CA ALA A 149 6.27 -8.38 0.15
C ALA A 149 6.36 -7.01 -0.52
N VAL A 150 5.55 -6.06 -0.06
CA VAL A 150 5.64 -4.66 -0.50
C VAL A 150 5.68 -3.74 0.72
N LEU A 151 6.62 -2.80 0.68
CA LEU A 151 6.64 -1.67 1.60
C LEU A 151 5.95 -0.50 0.90
N HIS A 152 4.70 -0.24 1.29
CA HIS A 152 3.88 0.78 0.67
C HIS A 152 4.21 2.17 1.21
N CYS A 153 3.86 3.20 0.44
CA CYS A 153 4.05 4.59 0.83
C CYS A 153 5.46 4.85 1.36
N PHE A 154 6.46 4.41 0.58
CA PHE A 154 7.86 4.53 0.98
C PHE A 154 8.29 6.00 1.05
N THR A 155 8.86 6.41 2.18
CA THR A 155 9.38 7.76 2.43
C THR A 155 10.73 7.72 3.16
N GLY A 156 11.41 6.58 3.13
CA GLY A 156 12.67 6.38 3.82
C GLY A 156 13.90 6.90 3.07
N THR A 157 15.06 6.51 3.55
CA THR A 157 16.35 6.92 2.99
C THR A 157 16.77 6.03 1.82
N ARG A 158 17.83 6.44 1.12
CA ARG A 158 18.44 5.65 0.06
C ARG A 158 18.88 4.27 0.56
N GLU A 159 19.55 4.24 1.72
CA GLU A 159 20.05 3.01 2.32
C GLU A 159 18.90 2.06 2.68
N GLU A 160 17.83 2.62 3.22
CA GLU A 160 16.63 1.84 3.55
C GLU A 160 15.97 1.26 2.30
N MET A 161 15.86 2.05 1.24
CA MET A 161 15.33 1.59 -0.04
C MET A 161 16.19 0.47 -0.62
N GLN A 162 17.51 0.64 -0.63
CA GLN A 162 18.43 -0.35 -1.16
C GLN A 162 18.39 -1.65 -0.37
N ALA A 163 18.26 -1.57 0.96
CA ALA A 163 18.10 -2.74 1.82
C ALA A 163 16.83 -3.53 1.49
N CYS A 164 15.73 -2.84 1.24
CA CYS A 164 14.47 -3.46 0.83
C CYS A 164 14.59 -4.14 -0.54
N VAL A 165 15.11 -3.43 -1.52
CA VAL A 165 15.26 -3.93 -2.89
C VAL A 165 16.19 -5.14 -2.94
N ALA A 166 17.30 -5.10 -2.19
CA ALA A 166 18.24 -6.22 -2.10
C ALA A 166 17.60 -7.51 -1.58
N ARG A 167 16.51 -7.39 -0.84
CA ARG A 167 15.74 -8.51 -0.29
C ARG A 167 14.52 -8.89 -1.12
N GLY A 168 14.37 -8.28 -2.30
CA GLY A 168 13.26 -8.56 -3.20
C GLY A 168 11.93 -7.91 -2.80
N ILE A 169 11.96 -6.95 -1.88
CA ILE A 169 10.76 -6.24 -1.42
C ILE A 169 10.38 -5.20 -2.46
N TYR A 170 9.11 -5.18 -2.86
CA TYR A 170 8.56 -4.14 -3.73
C TYR A 170 8.42 -2.82 -2.98
N ILE A 171 8.56 -1.72 -3.69
CA ILE A 171 8.47 -0.36 -3.15
C ILE A 171 7.25 0.35 -3.74
N GLY A 172 6.33 0.77 -2.89
CA GLY A 172 5.15 1.54 -3.28
C GLY A 172 5.42 3.04 -3.13
N ILE A 173 5.17 3.79 -4.19
CA ILE A 173 5.38 5.25 -4.24
C ILE A 173 4.05 5.96 -4.38
N THR A 174 3.84 6.97 -3.55
CA THR A 174 2.63 7.81 -3.51
C THR A 174 2.89 9.20 -4.08
N GLY A 175 1.88 10.05 -4.00
CA GLY A 175 2.01 11.47 -4.30
C GLY A 175 2.88 12.27 -3.33
N TRP A 176 3.46 11.65 -2.31
CA TRP A 176 4.49 12.27 -1.47
C TRP A 176 5.62 12.85 -2.31
N VAL A 177 5.98 12.16 -3.38
CA VAL A 177 7.04 12.59 -4.31
C VAL A 177 6.69 13.90 -5.02
N CYS A 178 5.40 14.26 -5.09
CA CYS A 178 4.93 15.51 -5.69
C CYS A 178 4.97 16.70 -4.72
N ASP A 179 5.37 16.48 -3.47
CA ASP A 179 5.46 17.54 -2.46
C ASP A 179 6.85 18.18 -2.50
N GLU A 180 6.92 19.44 -2.94
CA GLU A 180 8.16 20.21 -3.06
C GLU A 180 8.82 20.50 -1.71
N ARG A 181 8.11 20.30 -0.61
CA ARG A 181 8.62 20.54 0.75
C ARG A 181 9.28 19.29 1.34
N ARG A 182 8.73 18.11 1.03
CA ARG A 182 9.11 16.84 1.70
C ARG A 182 9.55 15.76 0.73
N GLY A 183 9.23 15.90 -0.55
CA GLY A 183 9.41 14.84 -1.55
C GLY A 183 10.72 14.90 -2.34
N LEU A 184 11.53 15.93 -2.15
CA LEU A 184 12.75 16.13 -2.99
C LEU A 184 13.74 14.98 -2.86
N GLU A 185 13.95 14.50 -1.65
CA GLU A 185 14.87 13.39 -1.39
C GLU A 185 14.36 12.11 -2.06
N LEU A 186 13.06 11.85 -1.98
CA LEU A 186 12.43 10.69 -2.62
C LEU A 186 12.54 10.77 -4.16
N ARG A 187 12.43 11.97 -4.75
CA ARG A 187 12.61 12.15 -6.20
C ARG A 187 13.98 11.64 -6.68
N GLU A 188 15.02 11.90 -5.89
CA GLU A 188 16.37 11.46 -6.21
C GLU A 188 16.53 9.95 -6.14
N LEU A 189 15.72 9.28 -5.32
CA LEU A 189 15.73 7.82 -5.16
C LEU A 189 14.99 7.10 -6.29
N LEU A 190 14.02 7.76 -6.92
CA LEU A 190 13.18 7.11 -7.93
C LEU A 190 13.95 6.39 -9.03
N PRO A 191 14.99 6.99 -9.65
CA PRO A 191 15.75 6.31 -10.70
C PRO A 191 16.53 5.09 -10.21
N LEU A 192 16.74 4.97 -8.89
CA LEU A 192 17.51 3.89 -8.28
C LEU A 192 16.63 2.67 -7.94
N ILE A 193 15.31 2.83 -7.95
CA ILE A 193 14.40 1.72 -7.70
C ILE A 193 14.29 0.90 -9.00
N PRO A 194 14.60 -0.40 -8.99
CA PRO A 194 14.41 -1.24 -10.17
C PRO A 194 12.94 -1.20 -10.62
N ALA A 195 12.70 -1.05 -11.92
CA ALA A 195 11.35 -0.93 -12.45
C ALA A 195 10.49 -2.15 -12.08
N GLU A 196 11.08 -3.34 -12.04
CA GLU A 196 10.40 -4.58 -11.69
C GLU A 196 10.05 -4.70 -10.19
N LYS A 197 10.46 -3.73 -9.36
CA LYS A 197 10.14 -3.66 -7.93
C LYS A 197 9.32 -2.42 -7.58
N LEU A 198 8.93 -1.63 -8.56
CA LEU A 198 8.17 -0.40 -8.34
C LEU A 198 6.66 -0.65 -8.44
N LEU A 199 5.94 -0.11 -7.48
CA LEU A 199 4.48 -0.05 -7.48
C LEU A 199 4.04 1.39 -7.20
N ILE A 200 2.84 1.74 -7.66
CA ILE A 200 2.29 3.09 -7.51
C ILE A 200 0.98 3.06 -6.75
N GLU A 201 0.71 4.12 -6.02
CA GLU A 201 -0.51 4.24 -5.21
C GLU A 201 -0.86 5.69 -4.92
N THR A 202 -2.10 5.94 -4.55
CA THR A 202 -2.54 7.27 -4.12
C THR A 202 -2.50 7.45 -2.61
N ASP A 203 -2.75 6.40 -1.86
CA ASP A 203 -3.04 6.43 -0.42
C ASP A 203 -4.23 7.36 -0.11
N ALA A 204 -5.13 7.53 -1.10
CA ALA A 204 -6.31 8.37 -0.94
C ALA A 204 -7.17 7.91 0.26
N PRO A 205 -7.78 8.83 0.99
CA PRO A 205 -7.96 10.27 0.76
C PRO A 205 -6.77 11.15 1.17
N TYR A 206 -5.67 10.55 1.60
CA TYR A 206 -4.47 11.24 2.05
C TYR A 206 -3.52 11.56 0.89
N LEU A 207 -2.54 12.41 1.15
CA LEU A 207 -1.42 12.66 0.24
C LEU A 207 -1.83 13.19 -1.13
N LEU A 208 -2.80 14.11 -1.18
CA LEU A 208 -3.15 14.81 -2.43
C LEU A 208 -1.87 15.39 -3.04
N PRO A 209 -1.55 15.07 -4.31
CA PRO A 209 -0.37 15.64 -4.96
C PRO A 209 -0.42 17.17 -4.95
N ARG A 210 0.65 17.80 -4.45
CA ARG A 210 0.69 19.26 -4.29
C ARG A 210 0.91 20.01 -5.60
N ASP A 211 1.35 19.33 -6.63
CA ASP A 211 1.65 19.91 -7.94
C ASP A 211 0.56 19.69 -8.98
N LEU A 212 -0.63 19.33 -8.56
CA LEU A 212 -1.80 19.27 -9.45
C LEU A 212 -2.14 20.64 -10.00
N THR A 213 -2.40 20.71 -11.32
CA THR A 213 -2.78 21.93 -12.02
C THR A 213 -4.01 21.67 -12.89
N PRO A 214 -5.13 22.40 -12.70
CA PRO A 214 -5.38 23.37 -11.62
C PRO A 214 -5.48 22.69 -10.25
N LYS A 215 -5.21 23.45 -9.18
CA LYS A 215 -5.36 22.93 -7.82
C LYS A 215 -6.82 22.53 -7.56
N PRO A 216 -7.07 21.32 -7.06
CA PRO A 216 -8.42 20.92 -6.65
C PRO A 216 -8.95 21.85 -5.53
N SER A 217 -10.27 22.04 -5.49
CA SER A 217 -10.92 22.82 -4.43
C SER A 217 -10.87 22.10 -3.07
N SER A 218 -10.81 20.78 -3.07
CA SER A 218 -10.73 19.94 -1.88
C SER A 218 -9.31 19.41 -1.67
N ARG A 219 -8.96 19.20 -0.40
CA ARG A 219 -7.69 18.53 -0.03
C ARG A 219 -7.81 17.02 -0.09
N ARG A 220 -8.99 16.50 -0.37
CA ARG A 220 -9.22 15.05 -0.42
C ARG A 220 -8.61 14.46 -1.68
N ASN A 221 -7.68 13.54 -1.51
CA ASN A 221 -7.15 12.77 -2.61
C ASN A 221 -8.16 11.72 -3.08
N GLU A 222 -8.04 11.29 -4.34
CA GLU A 222 -8.86 10.25 -4.94
C GLU A 222 -7.99 9.37 -5.83
N PRO A 223 -8.37 8.10 -6.04
CA PRO A 223 -7.62 7.22 -6.95
C PRO A 223 -7.61 7.75 -8.40
N ALA A 224 -8.53 8.61 -8.79
CA ALA A 224 -8.52 9.29 -10.10
C ALA A 224 -7.26 10.14 -10.32
N HIS A 225 -6.53 10.48 -9.27
CA HIS A 225 -5.27 11.24 -9.38
C HIS A 225 -4.04 10.33 -9.62
N LEU A 226 -4.21 9.01 -9.68
CA LEU A 226 -3.09 8.09 -9.92
C LEU A 226 -2.37 8.37 -11.25
N PRO A 227 -3.06 8.71 -12.36
CA PRO A 227 -2.37 9.06 -13.61
C PRO A 227 -1.38 10.20 -13.46
N HIS A 228 -1.72 11.22 -12.66
CA HIS A 228 -0.81 12.33 -12.39
C HIS A 228 0.45 11.83 -11.66
N ILE A 229 0.27 11.01 -10.63
CA ILE A 229 1.39 10.45 -9.86
C ILE A 229 2.30 9.62 -10.77
N LEU A 230 1.71 8.77 -11.60
CA LEU A 230 2.47 7.94 -12.57
C LEU A 230 3.30 8.82 -13.51
N GLN A 231 2.69 9.86 -14.09
CA GLN A 231 3.38 10.76 -15.00
C GLN A 231 4.55 11.48 -14.34
N ARG A 232 4.38 11.90 -13.09
CA ARG A 232 5.46 12.56 -12.35
C ARG A 232 6.59 11.59 -12.03
N ILE A 233 6.27 10.38 -11.59
CA ILE A 233 7.27 9.33 -11.34
C ILE A 233 8.04 9.03 -12.64
N ALA A 234 7.34 8.83 -13.75
CA ALA A 234 7.97 8.57 -15.04
C ALA A 234 8.93 9.70 -15.44
N HIS A 235 8.50 10.94 -15.23
CA HIS A 235 9.33 12.13 -15.52
C HIS A 235 10.65 12.09 -14.73
N TRP A 236 10.57 11.89 -13.40
CA TRP A 236 11.78 11.87 -12.56
C TRP A 236 12.65 10.63 -12.78
N ARG A 237 12.08 9.55 -13.26
CA ARG A 237 12.86 8.36 -13.65
C ARG A 237 13.43 8.45 -15.07
N GLY A 238 12.98 9.43 -15.87
CA GLY A 238 13.39 9.55 -17.26
C GLY A 238 12.85 8.43 -18.15
N GLU A 239 11.65 7.94 -17.87
CA GLU A 239 11.02 6.83 -18.56
C GLU A 239 9.71 7.24 -19.20
N ASP A 240 9.28 6.48 -20.23
CA ASP A 240 7.98 6.65 -20.86
C ASP A 240 6.86 6.26 -19.88
N ALA A 241 5.85 7.12 -19.74
CA ALA A 241 4.75 6.90 -18.80
C ALA A 241 3.93 5.65 -19.15
N ALA A 242 3.69 5.40 -20.43
CA ALA A 242 2.92 4.22 -20.84
C ALA A 242 3.69 2.92 -20.54
N TRP A 243 5.01 2.93 -20.76
CA TRP A 243 5.85 1.80 -20.40
C TRP A 243 5.85 1.55 -18.90
N LEU A 244 5.95 2.61 -18.11
CA LEU A 244 5.94 2.50 -16.64
C LEU A 244 4.59 1.98 -16.14
N ALA A 245 3.48 2.45 -16.71
CA ALA A 245 2.14 1.94 -16.38
C ALA A 245 2.05 0.43 -16.64
N ALA A 246 2.50 -0.04 -17.80
CA ALA A 246 2.50 -1.46 -18.13
C ALA A 246 3.41 -2.27 -17.21
N THR A 247 4.58 -1.74 -16.86
CA THR A 247 5.55 -2.40 -15.98
C THR A 247 5.01 -2.53 -14.56
N THR A 248 4.45 -1.46 -14.01
CA THR A 248 3.86 -1.51 -12.66
C THR A 248 2.63 -2.40 -12.61
N ASP A 249 1.82 -2.44 -13.67
CA ASP A 249 0.70 -3.39 -13.76
C ASP A 249 1.19 -4.85 -13.74
N ALA A 250 2.25 -5.15 -14.48
CA ALA A 250 2.86 -6.48 -14.47
C ALA A 250 3.37 -6.84 -13.06
N ASN A 251 3.95 -5.88 -12.34
CA ASN A 251 4.40 -6.08 -10.97
C ASN A 251 3.25 -6.40 -10.03
N VAL A 252 2.11 -5.71 -10.19
CA VAL A 252 0.90 -5.99 -9.40
C VAL A 252 0.44 -7.43 -9.62
N LYS A 253 0.37 -7.86 -10.87
CA LYS A 253 -0.05 -9.23 -11.23
C LYS A 253 0.87 -10.27 -10.62
N THR A 254 2.17 -10.03 -10.68
CA THR A 254 3.18 -10.93 -10.11
C THR A 254 3.10 -11.00 -8.59
N LEU A 255 3.05 -9.84 -7.93
CA LEU A 255 3.05 -9.78 -6.46
C LEU A 255 1.78 -10.36 -5.86
N PHE A 256 0.62 -9.94 -6.35
CA PHE A 256 -0.66 -10.29 -5.74
C PHE A 256 -1.34 -11.50 -6.38
N GLY A 257 -0.82 -11.99 -7.51
CA GLY A 257 -1.39 -13.17 -8.18
C GLY A 257 -2.78 -12.92 -8.77
N ILE A 258 -3.04 -11.71 -9.23
CA ILE A 258 -4.35 -11.30 -9.76
C ILE A 258 -4.27 -10.99 -11.26
N ALA A 259 -5.42 -11.00 -11.91
CA ALA A 259 -5.57 -10.66 -13.32
C ALA A 259 -6.59 -9.54 -13.48
N PHE A 260 -6.23 -8.56 -14.29
CA PHE A 260 -7.10 -7.44 -14.59
C PHE A 260 -6.81 -6.87 -15.98
#